data_6ed6b597de95227867a5c61b76bade88
#
_entry.id   6ed6b597de95227867a5c61b76bade88
#
_cell.length_a   1.000
_cell.length_b   1.000
_cell.length_c   1.000
_cell.angle_alpha   90.00
_cell.angle_beta   90.00
_cell.angle_gamma   90.00
#
_symmetry.space_group_name_H-M   'P 1'
#
loop_
_entity.id
_entity.type
_entity.pdbx_description
1 polymer ?
#
loop_
_entity_poly.entity_id
_entity_poly.type
_entity_poly.pdbx_seq_one_letter_code
_entity_poly.pdbx_strand_id
1 'polypeptide(L)'
;MNSYIILPLYSTSQGEKICFSKSSMNQSNAAGRNRDPYEVYIPIPSEIRNSFPAFFPEDSFELKTKNGKESFNVKTCQENHKALMSNPNSDLGEWIFNQLGLTKNNPWDIINYTQLEATGYDSVKIENIDGKYYISLMPVGSYENFVRK
;
A
#
# COMPACT_ATOMS: atom_id res chain seq x y z
N MET A 1 2.53 -9.80 21.52
CA MET A 1 1.13 -9.40 21.34
C MET A 1 0.87 -9.13 19.85
N ASN A 2 -0.28 -9.59 19.36
CA ASN A 2 -0.60 -9.45 17.93
C ASN A 2 -1.50 -8.25 17.69
N SER A 3 -1.21 -7.51 16.65
CA SER A 3 -2.00 -6.36 16.23
C SER A 3 -2.03 -6.28 14.72
N TYR A 4 -2.95 -5.49 14.18
CA TYR A 4 -3.01 -5.28 12.75
C TYR A 4 -3.62 -3.92 12.42
N ILE A 5 -3.31 -3.44 11.22
CA ILE A 5 -3.98 -2.29 10.63
C ILE A 5 -4.37 -2.64 9.20
N ILE A 6 -5.30 -1.88 8.65
CA ILE A 6 -5.69 -2.02 7.24
C ILE A 6 -5.42 -0.68 6.56
N LEU A 7 -4.74 -0.74 5.42
CA LEU A 7 -4.36 0.43 4.63
C LEU A 7 -5.04 0.41 3.27
N PRO A 8 -5.44 1.57 2.74
CA PRO A 8 -6.04 1.62 1.40
C PRO A 8 -4.97 1.58 0.32
N LEU A 9 -5.31 1.02 -0.84
CA LEU A 9 -4.47 1.08 -2.03
C LEU A 9 -4.84 2.29 -2.89
N TYR A 10 -5.62 3.21 -2.35
CA TYR A 10 -6.11 4.41 -3.02
C TYR A 10 -6.02 5.60 -2.08
N SER A 11 -6.10 6.80 -2.66
CA SER A 11 -6.23 8.03 -1.87
C SER A 11 -7.61 8.61 -2.09
N THR A 12 -8.03 9.52 -1.21
CA THR A 12 -9.32 10.20 -1.35
C THR A 12 -9.06 11.67 -1.61
N SER A 13 -9.70 12.22 -2.65
CA SER A 13 -9.61 13.63 -2.99
C SER A 13 -10.99 14.12 -3.36
N GLN A 14 -11.46 15.17 -2.66
CA GLN A 14 -12.77 15.78 -2.91
C GLN A 14 -13.91 14.75 -2.88
N GLY A 15 -13.81 13.78 -1.96
CA GLY A 15 -14.82 12.73 -1.81
C GLY A 15 -14.68 11.57 -2.78
N GLU A 16 -13.74 11.61 -3.70
CA GLU A 16 -13.54 10.56 -4.67
C GLU A 16 -12.30 9.74 -4.36
N LYS A 17 -12.37 8.44 -4.67
CA LYS A 17 -11.23 7.52 -4.52
C LYS A 17 -10.39 7.56 -5.78
N ILE A 18 -9.09 7.80 -5.61
CA ILE A 18 -8.17 7.90 -6.73
C ILE A 18 -6.94 7.04 -6.49
N CYS A 19 -6.37 6.53 -7.58
CA CYS A 19 -5.12 5.76 -7.55
C CYS A 19 -3.97 6.54 -8.17
N PHE A 20 -4.16 7.80 -8.47
CA PHE A 20 -3.14 8.67 -9.08
C PHE A 20 -2.83 9.81 -8.13
N SER A 21 -1.82 9.61 -7.29
CA SER A 21 -1.35 10.61 -6.35
C SER A 21 0.08 10.27 -5.96
N LYS A 22 0.65 11.06 -5.06
CA LYS A 22 2.03 10.83 -4.58
C LYS A 22 2.16 9.57 -3.73
N SER A 23 1.05 9.04 -3.24
CA SER A 23 1.06 7.83 -2.41
C SER A 23 -0.08 6.94 -2.84
N SER A 24 0.17 6.10 -3.84
CA SER A 24 -0.84 5.18 -4.36
C SER A 24 -0.22 4.29 -5.42
N MET A 25 -1.06 3.51 -6.10
CA MET A 25 -0.64 2.54 -7.11
C MET A 25 -0.03 3.18 -8.36
N ASN A 26 -0.23 4.47 -8.59
CA ASN A 26 0.33 5.15 -9.75
C ASN A 26 1.47 6.09 -9.39
N GLN A 27 2.17 5.81 -8.30
CA GLN A 27 3.30 6.63 -7.87
C GLN A 27 4.36 6.78 -8.96
N SER A 28 4.51 5.79 -9.83
CA SER A 28 5.46 5.84 -10.94
C SER A 28 5.22 7.02 -11.88
N ASN A 29 3.98 7.55 -11.91
CA ASN A 29 3.62 8.69 -12.74
C ASN A 29 3.71 10.02 -12.00
N ALA A 30 4.03 10.00 -10.70
CA ALA A 30 4.10 11.22 -9.92
C ALA A 30 5.17 12.16 -10.45
N ALA A 31 4.86 13.46 -10.51
CA ALA A 31 5.76 14.50 -10.97
C ALA A 31 6.20 14.34 -12.44
N GLY A 32 5.48 13.55 -13.24
CA GLY A 32 5.77 13.36 -14.65
C GLY A 32 7.07 12.63 -14.95
N ARG A 33 7.61 11.90 -13.97
CA ARG A 33 8.88 11.21 -14.15
C ARG A 33 8.67 9.83 -14.77
N ASN A 34 9.68 9.40 -15.54
CA ASN A 34 9.70 8.05 -16.11
C ASN A 34 10.38 7.12 -15.09
N ARG A 35 9.56 6.53 -14.19
CA ARG A 35 10.04 5.64 -13.13
C ARG A 35 9.68 4.20 -13.45
N ASP A 36 10.09 3.29 -12.57
CA ASP A 36 9.70 1.89 -12.70
C ASP A 36 8.18 1.78 -12.66
N PRO A 37 7.56 1.03 -13.61
CA PRO A 37 6.09 0.91 -13.66
C PRO A 37 5.47 0.35 -12.38
N TYR A 38 6.23 -0.40 -11.60
CA TYR A 38 5.73 -1.03 -10.36
C TYR A 38 6.13 -0.27 -9.10
N GLU A 39 6.55 0.97 -9.23
CA GLU A 39 6.80 1.81 -8.05
C GLU A 39 5.46 2.16 -7.40
N VAL A 40 5.22 1.65 -6.21
CA VAL A 40 3.98 1.86 -5.47
C VAL A 40 4.31 2.33 -4.05
N TYR A 41 3.59 3.34 -3.59
CA TYR A 41 3.65 3.78 -2.21
C TYR A 41 2.26 3.55 -1.62
N ILE A 42 2.18 2.77 -0.54
CA ILE A 42 0.90 2.51 0.11
C ILE A 42 0.61 3.65 1.07
N PRO A 43 -0.53 4.36 0.90
CA PRO A 43 -0.86 5.48 1.79
C PRO A 43 -1.05 5.02 3.24
N ILE A 44 -0.59 5.85 4.18
CA ILE A 44 -0.88 5.67 5.60
C ILE A 44 -1.69 6.89 6.02
N PRO A 45 -3.03 6.82 5.96
CA PRO A 45 -3.89 7.97 6.24
C PRO A 45 -3.74 8.45 7.68
N SER A 46 -4.11 9.72 7.90
CA SER A 46 -3.97 10.33 9.23
C SER A 46 -4.75 9.60 10.31
N GLU A 47 -5.90 9.01 9.97
CA GLU A 47 -6.68 8.22 10.94
C GLU A 47 -5.84 7.06 11.48
N ILE A 48 -5.09 6.39 10.61
CA ILE A 48 -4.23 5.27 11.01
C ILE A 48 -3.04 5.79 11.81
N ARG A 49 -2.39 6.88 11.34
CA ARG A 49 -1.22 7.44 12.04
C ARG A 49 -1.60 7.92 13.44
N ASN A 50 -2.77 8.50 13.59
CA ASN A 50 -3.23 9.02 14.88
C ASN A 50 -3.66 7.91 15.84
N SER A 51 -4.29 6.85 15.32
CA SER A 51 -4.77 5.74 16.15
C SER A 51 -3.69 4.71 16.46
N PHE A 52 -2.69 4.58 15.60
CA PHE A 52 -1.62 3.58 15.74
C PHE A 52 -0.24 4.22 15.53
N PRO A 53 0.13 5.23 16.34
CA PRO A 53 1.34 6.03 16.07
C PRO A 53 2.64 5.25 16.14
N ALA A 54 2.68 4.12 16.84
CA ALA A 54 3.89 3.32 16.99
C ALA A 54 3.79 1.96 16.31
N PHE A 55 2.84 1.80 15.37
CA PHE A 55 2.66 0.49 14.73
C PHE A 55 3.87 0.10 13.89
N PHE A 56 4.43 1.03 13.13
CA PHE A 56 5.60 0.76 12.28
C PHE A 56 6.90 1.16 12.99
N PRO A 57 7.98 0.40 12.76
CA PRO A 57 9.31 0.82 13.21
C PRO A 57 9.73 2.12 12.50
N GLU A 58 10.64 2.88 13.11
CA GLU A 58 11.19 4.08 12.48
C GLU A 58 12.18 3.74 11.37
N ASP A 59 12.88 2.63 11.52
CA ASP A 59 13.84 2.16 10.53
C ASP A 59 13.17 1.17 9.58
N SER A 60 13.91 0.76 8.54
CA SER A 60 13.41 -0.25 7.62
C SER A 60 13.19 -1.58 8.36
N PHE A 61 12.25 -2.36 7.86
CA PHE A 61 11.90 -3.64 8.45
C PHE A 61 11.48 -4.61 7.35
N GLU A 62 11.43 -5.90 7.69
CA GLU A 62 11.01 -6.92 6.75
C GLU A 62 9.51 -7.09 6.78
N LEU A 63 8.88 -7.09 5.60
CA LEU A 63 7.45 -7.33 5.43
C LEU A 63 7.29 -8.60 4.61
N LYS A 64 6.64 -9.61 5.19
CA LYS A 64 6.49 -10.92 4.56
C LYS A 64 5.06 -11.11 4.07
N THR A 65 4.90 -11.94 3.02
CA THR A 65 3.57 -12.37 2.63
C THR A 65 3.07 -13.44 3.60
N LYS A 66 1.75 -13.60 3.69
CA LYS A 66 1.14 -14.55 4.65
C LYS A 66 1.59 -15.99 4.40
N ASN A 67 1.85 -16.35 3.14
CA ASN A 67 2.31 -17.71 2.83
C ASN A 67 3.82 -17.88 3.08
N GLY A 68 4.52 -16.79 3.44
CA GLY A 68 5.95 -16.86 3.73
C GLY A 68 6.86 -17.00 2.54
N LYS A 69 6.32 -16.97 1.32
CA LYS A 69 7.12 -17.19 0.10
C LYS A 69 7.91 -15.96 -0.33
N GLU A 70 7.45 -14.77 0.03
CA GLU A 70 8.10 -13.54 -0.38
C GLU A 70 8.27 -12.61 0.81
N SER A 71 9.31 -11.80 0.75
CA SER A 71 9.56 -10.77 1.75
C SER A 71 10.12 -9.55 1.07
N PHE A 72 9.88 -8.40 1.69
CA PHE A 72 10.29 -7.11 1.16
C PHE A 72 10.95 -6.30 2.26
N ASN A 73 11.98 -5.55 1.90
CA ASN A 73 12.54 -4.56 2.79
C ASN A 73 11.73 -3.28 2.62
N VAL A 74 11.05 -2.83 3.67
CA VAL A 74 10.14 -1.69 3.58
C VAL A 74 10.43 -0.69 4.68
N LYS A 75 9.91 0.53 4.50
CA LYS A 75 9.96 1.56 5.52
C LYS A 75 8.86 2.58 5.28
N THR A 76 8.51 3.34 6.32
CA THR A 76 7.63 4.48 6.14
C THR A 76 8.44 5.63 5.55
N CYS A 77 7.81 6.44 4.73
CA CYS A 77 8.48 7.51 4.01
C CYS A 77 7.57 8.72 3.87
N GLN A 78 8.10 9.78 3.27
CA GLN A 78 7.46 11.07 3.12
C GLN A 78 7.32 11.78 4.46
N GLU A 79 6.96 13.06 4.42
CA GLU A 79 6.78 13.86 5.63
C GLU A 79 5.70 13.25 6.50
N ASN A 80 5.97 13.13 7.79
CA ASN A 80 5.05 12.56 8.77
C ASN A 80 4.70 11.09 8.54
N HIS A 81 5.57 10.34 7.87
CA HIS A 81 5.37 8.89 7.63
C HIS A 81 4.06 8.60 6.92
N LYS A 82 3.76 9.36 5.86
CA LYS A 82 2.49 9.27 5.15
C LYS A 82 2.35 8.07 4.23
N ALA A 83 3.43 7.34 3.98
CA ALA A 83 3.39 6.23 3.05
C ALA A 83 4.37 5.13 3.42
N LEU A 84 4.08 3.94 2.93
CA LEU A 84 4.94 2.76 3.08
C LEU A 84 5.53 2.43 1.70
N MET A 85 6.84 2.23 1.63
CA MET A 85 7.53 1.89 0.39
C MET A 85 8.48 0.73 0.60
N SER A 86 8.78 0.01 -0.48
CA SER A 86 9.81 -1.03 -0.44
C SER A 86 11.13 -0.51 -1.02
N ASN A 87 12.21 -1.23 -0.77
CA ASN A 87 13.52 -0.96 -1.33
C ASN A 87 14.12 -2.29 -1.81
N PRO A 88 14.25 -2.49 -3.12
CA PRO A 88 13.92 -1.57 -4.22
C PRO A 88 12.44 -1.19 -4.25
N ASN A 89 12.13 0.02 -4.70
CA ASN A 89 10.78 0.55 -4.58
C ASN A 89 9.75 -0.10 -5.52
N SER A 90 10.19 -0.94 -6.45
CA SER A 90 9.28 -1.70 -7.32
C SER A 90 8.90 -3.08 -6.75
N ASP A 91 9.63 -3.60 -5.74
CA ASP A 91 9.42 -4.96 -5.26
C ASP A 91 8.00 -5.19 -4.73
N LEU A 92 7.57 -4.34 -3.82
CA LEU A 92 6.24 -4.47 -3.22
C LEU A 92 5.14 -4.21 -4.25
N GLY A 93 5.34 -3.21 -5.10
CA GLY A 93 4.38 -2.88 -6.14
C GLY A 93 4.19 -4.02 -7.14
N GLU A 94 5.28 -4.65 -7.55
CA GLU A 94 5.19 -5.78 -8.47
C GLU A 94 4.38 -6.92 -7.86
N TRP A 95 4.61 -7.22 -6.59
CA TRP A 95 3.83 -8.24 -5.90
C TRP A 95 2.35 -7.88 -5.86
N ILE A 96 2.02 -6.62 -5.52
CA ILE A 96 0.63 -6.16 -5.46
C ILE A 96 -0.05 -6.30 -6.81
N PHE A 97 0.58 -5.78 -7.88
CA PHE A 97 -0.02 -5.86 -9.22
C PHE A 97 -0.22 -7.30 -9.67
N ASN A 98 0.75 -8.17 -9.39
CA ASN A 98 0.63 -9.58 -9.75
C ASN A 98 -0.50 -10.27 -8.99
N GLN A 99 -0.65 -9.99 -7.69
CA GLN A 99 -1.73 -10.56 -6.89
C GLN A 99 -3.10 -10.08 -7.33
N LEU A 100 -3.18 -8.84 -7.81
CA LEU A 100 -4.43 -8.27 -8.31
C LEU A 100 -4.75 -8.74 -9.73
N GLY A 101 -3.81 -9.37 -10.41
CA GLY A 101 -3.99 -9.75 -11.80
C GLY A 101 -3.92 -8.58 -12.76
N LEU A 102 -3.31 -7.48 -12.35
CA LEU A 102 -3.13 -6.29 -13.17
C LEU A 102 -1.72 -6.26 -13.73
N THR A 103 -1.59 -5.78 -14.97
CA THR A 103 -0.28 -5.62 -15.60
C THR A 103 -0.06 -4.17 -15.94
N LYS A 104 1.11 -3.66 -15.59
CA LYS A 104 1.50 -2.30 -15.89
C LYS A 104 2.79 -2.35 -16.71
N ASN A 105 2.69 -2.09 -18.01
CA ASN A 105 3.81 -2.25 -18.94
C ASN A 105 4.78 -1.08 -18.94
N ASN A 106 4.30 0.09 -18.55
CA ASN A 106 5.15 1.28 -18.46
C ASN A 106 4.54 2.27 -17.45
N PRO A 107 5.31 3.30 -17.03
CA PRO A 107 4.85 4.25 -16.03
C PRO A 107 3.59 5.02 -16.40
N TRP A 108 3.26 5.11 -17.68
CA TRP A 108 2.11 5.86 -18.15
C TRP A 108 0.81 5.04 -18.17
N ASP A 109 0.88 3.74 -17.84
CA ASP A 109 -0.30 2.89 -17.73
C ASP A 109 -0.98 3.16 -16.39
N ILE A 110 -1.95 4.07 -16.39
CA ILE A 110 -2.61 4.53 -15.16
C ILE A 110 -3.75 3.60 -14.79
N ILE A 111 -3.71 3.13 -13.54
CA ILE A 111 -4.78 2.32 -12.98
C ILE A 111 -5.74 3.25 -12.22
N ASN A 112 -7.02 3.22 -12.56
CA ASN A 112 -8.03 4.01 -11.84
C ASN A 112 -8.70 3.15 -10.75
N TYR A 113 -9.49 3.80 -9.89
CA TYR A 113 -10.11 3.08 -8.78
C TYR A 113 -11.10 2.01 -9.28
N THR A 114 -11.81 2.26 -10.38
CA THR A 114 -12.74 1.29 -10.95
C THR A 114 -12.02 0.00 -11.33
N GLN A 115 -10.84 0.11 -11.92
CA GLN A 115 -10.03 -1.06 -12.24
C GLN A 115 -9.56 -1.79 -10.99
N LEU A 116 -9.16 -1.06 -9.96
CA LEU A 116 -8.77 -1.65 -8.69
C LEU A 116 -9.95 -2.38 -8.04
N GLU A 117 -11.09 -1.72 -7.98
CA GLU A 117 -12.30 -2.31 -7.40
C GLU A 117 -12.72 -3.58 -8.11
N ALA A 118 -12.56 -3.62 -9.43
CA ALA A 118 -12.94 -4.78 -10.23
C ALA A 118 -12.11 -6.02 -9.90
N THR A 119 -10.94 -5.87 -9.27
CA THR A 119 -10.13 -7.02 -8.86
C THR A 119 -10.72 -7.72 -7.62
N GLY A 120 -11.64 -7.07 -6.92
CA GLY A 120 -12.19 -7.57 -5.66
C GLY A 120 -11.46 -7.10 -4.42
N TYR A 121 -10.36 -6.36 -4.58
CA TYR A 121 -9.51 -5.90 -3.48
C TYR A 121 -9.21 -4.43 -3.64
N ASP A 122 -9.20 -3.67 -2.55
CA ASP A 122 -8.77 -2.28 -2.57
C ASP A 122 -7.94 -1.88 -1.36
N SER A 123 -7.56 -2.85 -0.54
CA SER A 123 -6.86 -2.59 0.71
C SER A 123 -5.85 -3.68 1.00
N VAL A 124 -4.96 -3.42 1.96
CA VAL A 124 -4.05 -4.43 2.46
C VAL A 124 -4.12 -4.45 3.98
N LYS A 125 -3.89 -5.62 4.55
CA LYS A 125 -3.78 -5.81 5.99
C LYS A 125 -2.32 -5.99 6.33
N ILE A 126 -1.84 -5.22 7.28
CA ILE A 126 -0.48 -5.38 7.81
C ILE A 126 -0.64 -5.91 9.23
N GLU A 127 -0.10 -7.09 9.49
CA GLU A 127 -0.17 -7.71 10.81
C GLU A 127 1.19 -7.70 11.48
N ASN A 128 1.21 -7.33 12.76
CA ASN A 128 2.38 -7.51 13.62
C ASN A 128 2.12 -8.72 14.50
N ILE A 129 2.84 -9.80 14.24
CA ILE A 129 2.71 -11.04 15.02
C ILE A 129 4.06 -11.27 15.70
N ASP A 130 4.11 -10.97 17.00
CA ASP A 130 5.32 -11.13 17.82
C ASP A 130 6.54 -10.40 17.22
N GLY A 131 6.32 -9.21 16.71
CA GLY A 131 7.39 -8.38 16.14
C GLY A 131 7.69 -8.63 14.67
N LYS A 132 6.99 -9.56 14.05
CA LYS A 132 7.14 -9.85 12.61
C LYS A 132 5.95 -9.29 11.85
N TYR A 133 6.22 -8.70 10.69
CA TYR A 133 5.19 -8.01 9.90
C TYR A 133 4.82 -8.82 8.68
N TYR A 134 3.50 -8.94 8.44
CA TYR A 134 2.95 -9.70 7.32
C TYR A 134 1.94 -8.87 6.56
N ILE A 135 1.91 -9.03 5.23
CA ILE A 135 0.96 -8.32 4.36
C ILE A 135 0.04 -9.31 3.65
N SER A 136 -1.22 -8.94 3.52
CA SER A 136 -2.19 -9.66 2.71
C SER A 136 -3.16 -8.68 2.07
N LEU A 137 -3.75 -9.07 0.93
CA LEU A 137 -4.78 -8.25 0.29
C LEU A 137 -6.10 -8.42 1.03
N MET A 138 -6.89 -7.34 1.04
CA MET A 138 -8.19 -7.31 1.70
C MET A 138 -9.28 -6.89 0.72
N PRO A 139 -10.50 -7.44 0.87
CA PRO A 139 -11.61 -7.13 -0.03
C PRO A 139 -11.97 -5.65 -0.08
N VAL A 140 -12.65 -5.26 -1.15
CA VAL A 140 -13.16 -3.90 -1.32
C VAL A 140 -13.95 -3.48 -0.09
N GLY A 141 -13.68 -2.28 0.40
CA GLY A 141 -14.35 -1.71 1.57
C GLY A 141 -13.68 -2.02 2.91
N SER A 142 -12.63 -2.84 2.91
CA SER A 142 -12.00 -3.26 4.18
C SER A 142 -11.40 -2.09 4.95
N TYR A 143 -10.71 -1.17 4.28
CA TYR A 143 -10.14 0.00 4.95
C TYR A 143 -11.25 0.88 5.55
N GLU A 144 -12.30 1.16 4.78
CA GLU A 144 -13.40 2.00 5.25
C GLU A 144 -14.08 1.38 6.46
N ASN A 145 -14.31 0.07 6.45
CA ASN A 145 -14.89 -0.61 7.60
C ASN A 145 -13.97 -0.60 8.81
N PHE A 146 -12.68 -0.71 8.58
CA PHE A 146 -11.70 -0.70 9.67
C PHE A 146 -11.68 0.63 10.42
N VAL A 147 -11.71 1.75 9.70
CA VAL A 147 -11.62 3.08 10.33
C VAL A 147 -12.94 3.56 10.93
N ARG A 148 -14.06 2.94 10.58
CA ARG A 148 -15.37 3.30 11.13
C ARG A 148 -15.65 2.71 12.51
N LYS A 149 -14.85 1.78 12.96
CA LYS A 149 -15.06 1.12 14.25
C LYS A 149 -14.64 1.96 15.42
#